data_7874191e9b01bfd97aeb3cfa4d2fbfe4
#
_entry.id   7874191e9b01bfd97aeb3cfa4d2fbfe4
#
_cell.length_a   1.000
_cell.length_b   1.000
_cell.length_c   1.000
_cell.angle_alpha   90.00
_cell.angle_beta   90.00
_cell.angle_gamma   90.00
#
_symmetry.space_group_name_H-M   'P 1'
#
loop_
_entity.id
_entity.type
_entity.pdbx_description
1 polymer ?
#
loop_
_entity_poly.entity_id
_entity_poly.type
_entity_poly.pdbx_seq_one_letter_code
_entity_poly.pdbx_strand_id
1 'polypeptide(L)'
;MTNQQNSFDGYNGNSLVKKDGITHNYTQEEIQEYRKCMKNPAYFATTYAKIINLDKGLVPFDLYPYQEKMFNHFNDNRFSIVLACRQSGKSISSVIYLLWYAIFHPEKTVAILANKGATAREMLARVTLALENLPFFLQPGCRVLNKGSLEFSNNSRIIASSTSASSIRGQSVNLLFLDEFAFVENANQFYTATYPVISSGQETKVIITSTPNGVGNMFYKIWEGAVQQSNEFKSFRVDWWDVPGRDEAWKEMTIGNTSEAQFAQEFSNEFVGSSSTLVSAEKLLGLKAKEPIETVVGRNIKMYERADIDHQYIMCVDVSKGRGQDYSTFTIFDITSRPFKQVSTFRDNLMSPLLFPDIIVHTAKYYNEAIVVIENNDAGQVVCNGVYYDLEYEN
;
A
#
# COMPACT_ATOMS: atom_id res chain seq x y z
N MET A 1 44.10 41.46 15.94
CA MET A 1 43.67 40.26 15.18
C MET A 1 42.16 40.17 15.36
N THR A 2 41.44 40.72 14.44
CA THR A 2 39.96 40.80 14.48
C THR A 2 39.39 39.46 14.06
N ASN A 3 38.75 38.77 15.02
CA ASN A 3 37.87 37.65 14.74
C ASN A 3 36.71 38.14 13.84
N GLN A 4 36.83 37.93 12.54
CA GLN A 4 35.66 37.94 11.67
C GLN A 4 34.83 36.68 12.01
N GLN A 5 33.90 36.81 12.94
CA GLN A 5 32.73 35.94 12.96
C GLN A 5 32.00 36.17 11.62
N ASN A 6 32.23 35.30 10.65
CA ASN A 6 31.34 35.21 9.49
C ASN A 6 29.92 34.95 10.02
N SER A 7 29.09 35.96 10.04
CA SER A 7 27.68 35.80 10.24
C SER A 7 27.16 34.99 9.05
N PHE A 8 26.97 33.71 9.28
CA PHE A 8 26.45 32.80 8.27
C PHE A 8 24.96 33.12 8.07
N ASP A 9 24.65 33.85 7.01
CA ASP A 9 23.29 34.10 6.57
C ASP A 9 22.71 32.80 5.97
N GLY A 10 22.04 32.03 6.82
CA GLY A 10 21.37 30.80 6.41
C GLY A 10 20.21 31.09 5.47
N TYR A 11 19.58 30.04 4.97
CA TYR A 11 18.42 30.12 4.06
C TYR A 11 17.26 30.88 4.73
N ASN A 12 16.87 32.04 4.17
CA ASN A 12 15.78 32.90 4.67
C ASN A 12 15.82 33.16 6.18
N GLY A 13 17.02 33.39 6.74
CA GLY A 13 17.23 33.64 8.17
C GLY A 13 17.32 32.37 9.04
N ASN A 14 17.17 31.20 8.48
CA ASN A 14 17.44 29.93 9.18
C ASN A 14 18.94 29.60 9.13
N SER A 15 19.67 29.91 10.20
CA SER A 15 21.11 29.70 10.31
C SER A 15 21.55 28.22 10.31
N LEU A 16 20.60 27.29 10.43
CA LEU A 16 20.89 25.85 10.42
C LEU A 16 20.90 25.25 9.01
N VAL A 17 20.38 25.97 8.01
CA VAL A 17 20.30 25.52 6.62
C VAL A 17 21.21 26.35 5.73
N LYS A 18 22.14 25.69 5.06
CA LYS A 18 23.08 26.35 4.14
C LYS A 18 22.33 26.93 2.93
N LYS A 19 22.48 28.22 2.67
CA LYS A 19 21.90 28.92 1.51
C LYS A 19 22.68 28.56 0.23
N ASP A 20 22.00 28.56 -0.92
CA ASP A 20 22.62 28.46 -2.25
C ASP A 20 23.64 29.60 -2.47
N GLY A 21 24.71 29.27 -3.17
CA GLY A 21 25.81 30.20 -3.46
C GLY A 21 26.85 30.34 -2.35
N ILE A 22 26.67 29.73 -1.18
CA ILE A 22 27.69 29.72 -0.13
C ILE A 22 28.70 28.63 -0.41
N THR A 23 29.94 29.04 -0.63
CA THR A 23 31.10 28.14 -0.79
C THR A 23 31.59 27.63 0.56
N HIS A 24 31.96 26.35 0.63
CA HIS A 24 32.61 25.74 1.78
C HIS A 24 34.04 25.30 1.37
N ASN A 25 35.00 25.74 2.13
CA ASN A 25 36.40 25.32 1.94
C ASN A 25 36.60 24.00 2.69
N TYR A 26 36.53 22.89 1.98
CA TYR A 26 36.67 21.56 2.56
C TYR A 26 38.09 21.29 3.06
N THR A 27 38.21 20.79 4.28
CA THR A 27 39.45 20.18 4.76
C THR A 27 39.65 18.79 4.14
N GLN A 28 40.85 18.23 4.28
CA GLN A 28 41.13 16.86 3.78
C GLN A 28 40.28 15.83 4.54
N GLU A 29 40.08 16.03 5.84
CA GLU A 29 39.22 15.19 6.68
C GLU A 29 37.76 15.25 6.21
N GLU A 30 37.20 16.43 5.96
CA GLU A 30 35.85 16.61 5.47
C GLU A 30 35.64 15.97 4.09
N ILE A 31 36.64 16.03 3.20
CA ILE A 31 36.58 15.35 1.91
C ILE A 31 36.52 13.82 2.08
N GLN A 32 37.30 13.27 3.01
CA GLN A 32 37.24 11.84 3.29
C GLN A 32 35.92 11.42 3.91
N GLU A 33 35.41 12.19 4.86
CA GLU A 33 34.10 11.94 5.48
C GLU A 33 32.94 12.06 4.46
N TYR A 34 32.95 13.09 3.60
CA TYR A 34 32.00 13.22 2.52
C TYR A 34 31.98 11.99 1.62
N ARG A 35 33.15 11.47 1.25
CA ARG A 35 33.28 10.26 0.43
C ARG A 35 32.75 9.00 1.12
N LYS A 36 32.99 8.86 2.44
CA LYS A 36 32.43 7.74 3.22
C LYS A 36 30.91 7.81 3.27
N CYS A 37 30.37 8.99 3.59
CA CYS A 37 28.94 9.23 3.61
C CYS A 37 28.27 8.96 2.25
N MET A 38 28.89 9.42 1.16
CA MET A 38 28.38 9.20 -0.19
C MET A 38 28.28 7.71 -0.56
N LYS A 39 29.23 6.90 -0.10
CA LYS A 39 29.28 5.46 -0.41
C LYS A 39 28.40 4.60 0.49
N ASN A 40 28.07 5.07 1.68
CA ASN A 40 27.37 4.25 2.66
C ASN A 40 26.28 5.07 3.38
N PRO A 41 25.02 4.86 3.00
CA PRO A 41 23.88 5.57 3.62
C PRO A 41 23.68 5.24 5.10
N ALA A 42 24.01 4.02 5.54
CA ALA A 42 23.92 3.65 6.95
C ALA A 42 25.00 4.35 7.77
N TYR A 43 26.23 4.47 7.24
CA TYR A 43 27.28 5.26 7.88
C TYR A 43 26.89 6.73 8.02
N PHE A 44 26.35 7.33 6.95
CA PHE A 44 25.82 8.70 7.00
C PHE A 44 24.76 8.86 8.09
N ALA A 45 23.81 7.93 8.14
CA ALA A 45 22.70 7.97 9.11
C ALA A 45 23.23 7.89 10.55
N THR A 46 24.06 6.90 10.87
CA THR A 46 24.58 6.68 12.23
C THR A 46 25.51 7.80 12.68
N THR A 47 26.34 8.34 11.77
CA THR A 47 27.37 9.29 12.16
C THR A 47 26.82 10.72 12.28
N TYR A 48 25.92 11.11 11.40
CA TYR A 48 25.52 12.52 11.24
C TYR A 48 24.06 12.82 11.43
N ALA A 49 23.15 11.84 11.21
CA ALA A 49 21.75 12.12 11.34
C ALA A 49 21.31 12.21 12.80
N LYS A 50 20.39 13.15 13.06
CA LYS A 50 19.67 13.25 14.34
C LYS A 50 18.19 13.12 14.12
N ILE A 51 17.50 12.56 15.10
CA ILE A 51 16.07 12.29 15.08
C ILE A 51 15.42 12.75 16.38
N ILE A 52 14.11 12.95 16.35
CA ILE A 52 13.33 13.19 17.57
C ILE A 52 12.94 11.85 18.19
N ASN A 53 13.41 11.61 19.40
CA ASN A 53 12.94 10.56 20.27
C ASN A 53 11.84 11.13 21.19
N LEU A 54 10.77 10.37 21.44
CA LEU A 54 9.62 10.85 22.20
C LEU A 54 9.99 11.24 23.65
N ASP A 55 10.92 10.49 24.25
CA ASP A 55 11.31 10.69 25.67
C ASP A 55 12.51 11.59 25.84
N LYS A 56 13.46 11.60 24.87
CA LYS A 56 14.76 12.23 24.98
C LYS A 56 14.93 13.47 24.10
N GLY A 57 13.92 13.80 23.29
CA GLY A 57 14.00 14.90 22.33
C GLY A 57 14.96 14.60 21.17
N LEU A 58 15.79 15.57 20.78
CA LEU A 58 16.74 15.43 19.67
C LEU A 58 17.94 14.56 20.08
N VAL A 59 18.11 13.42 19.42
CA VAL A 59 19.18 12.45 19.68
C VAL A 59 19.90 12.04 18.40
N PRO A 60 21.15 11.53 18.45
CA PRO A 60 21.77 10.83 17.33
C PRO A 60 20.92 9.66 16.86
N PHE A 61 21.01 9.34 15.57
CA PHE A 61 20.28 8.20 15.02
C PHE A 61 21.11 6.93 15.11
N ASP A 62 21.08 6.30 16.29
CA ASP A 62 21.70 5.00 16.49
C ASP A 62 20.85 3.93 15.83
N LEU A 63 21.36 3.36 14.72
CA LEU A 63 20.64 2.37 13.94
C LEU A 63 20.54 1.03 14.66
N TYR A 64 19.34 0.47 14.70
CA TYR A 64 19.17 -0.94 15.01
C TYR A 64 19.71 -1.82 13.88
N PRO A 65 20.13 -3.08 14.15
CA PRO A 65 20.70 -3.96 13.13
C PRO A 65 19.81 -4.17 11.89
N TYR A 66 18.50 -4.23 12.08
CA TYR A 66 17.56 -4.34 10.95
C TYR A 66 17.45 -3.03 10.15
N GLN A 67 17.60 -1.87 10.78
CA GLN A 67 17.60 -0.58 10.09
C GLN A 67 18.83 -0.43 9.20
N GLU A 68 20.00 -0.84 9.65
CA GLU A 68 21.19 -0.88 8.81
C GLU A 68 20.99 -1.78 7.58
N LYS A 69 20.44 -2.98 7.78
CA LYS A 69 20.07 -3.87 6.68
C LYS A 69 19.03 -3.22 5.74
N MET A 70 18.08 -2.45 6.28
CA MET A 70 17.08 -1.77 5.49
C MET A 70 17.68 -0.65 4.63
N PHE A 71 18.67 0.12 5.12
CA PHE A 71 19.41 1.09 4.32
C PHE A 71 20.14 0.42 3.16
N ASN A 72 20.83 -0.69 3.41
CA ASN A 72 21.48 -1.48 2.37
C ASN A 72 20.47 -2.03 1.37
N HIS A 73 19.32 -2.52 1.86
CA HIS A 73 18.24 -3.01 1.02
C HIS A 73 17.70 -1.94 0.06
N PHE A 74 17.49 -0.70 0.53
CA PHE A 74 17.10 0.43 -0.32
C PHE A 74 18.17 0.80 -1.33
N ASN A 75 19.45 0.73 -0.93
CA ASN A 75 20.57 1.09 -1.78
C ASN A 75 20.77 0.08 -2.92
N ASP A 76 20.72 -1.21 -2.60
CA ASP A 76 21.11 -2.29 -3.50
C ASP A 76 19.98 -2.69 -4.47
N ASN A 77 18.72 -2.36 -4.15
CA ASN A 77 17.59 -2.74 -4.97
C ASN A 77 16.93 -1.54 -5.64
N ARG A 78 16.50 -1.75 -6.88
CA ARG A 78 15.71 -0.77 -7.63
C ARG A 78 14.29 -0.65 -7.08
N PHE A 79 13.65 -1.76 -6.81
CA PHE A 79 12.31 -1.84 -6.26
C PHE A 79 12.33 -2.54 -4.91
N SER A 80 11.95 -1.84 -3.86
CA SER A 80 11.92 -2.31 -2.48
C SER A 80 10.51 -2.25 -1.92
N ILE A 81 10.06 -3.32 -1.28
CA ILE A 81 8.82 -3.34 -0.51
C ILE A 81 9.11 -3.79 0.92
N VAL A 82 8.71 -2.97 1.88
CA VAL A 82 8.98 -3.19 3.30
C VAL A 82 7.66 -3.39 4.05
N LEU A 83 7.51 -4.59 4.60
CA LEU A 83 6.46 -4.93 5.56
C LEU A 83 7.08 -4.81 6.96
N ALA A 84 6.69 -3.80 7.71
CA ALA A 84 7.31 -3.54 9.00
C ALA A 84 6.27 -3.21 10.07
N CYS A 85 6.44 -3.79 11.24
CA CYS A 85 5.55 -3.57 12.36
C CYS A 85 5.48 -2.09 12.78
N ARG A 86 4.40 -1.74 13.47
CA ARG A 86 4.21 -0.39 13.97
C ARG A 86 5.33 0.03 14.92
N GLN A 87 5.73 1.31 14.86
CA GLN A 87 6.79 1.88 15.69
C GLN A 87 8.16 1.19 15.56
N SER A 88 8.45 0.57 14.43
CA SER A 88 9.79 0.03 14.09
C SER A 88 10.76 1.08 13.58
N GLY A 89 10.37 2.34 13.46
CA GLY A 89 11.21 3.39 12.87
C GLY A 89 11.35 3.31 11.35
N LYS A 90 10.47 2.56 10.64
CA LYS A 90 10.48 2.45 9.17
C LYS A 90 10.45 3.81 8.48
N SER A 91 9.53 4.70 8.89
CA SER A 91 9.35 6.00 8.24
C SER A 91 10.55 6.93 8.48
N ILE A 92 11.15 6.92 9.68
CA ILE A 92 12.33 7.76 9.97
C ILE A 92 13.56 7.27 9.21
N SER A 93 13.80 5.96 9.15
CA SER A 93 14.88 5.39 8.35
C SER A 93 14.73 5.72 6.88
N SER A 94 13.49 5.62 6.35
CA SER A 94 13.20 6.02 4.96
C SER A 94 13.50 7.50 4.73
N VAL A 95 13.04 8.40 5.60
CA VAL A 95 13.28 9.85 5.51
C VAL A 95 14.78 10.17 5.45
N ILE A 96 15.57 9.56 6.31
CA ILE A 96 17.03 9.77 6.31
C ILE A 96 17.67 9.23 5.02
N TYR A 97 17.23 8.09 4.52
CA TYR A 97 17.67 7.57 3.23
C TYR A 97 17.32 8.51 2.06
N LEU A 98 16.10 9.06 2.04
CA LEU A 98 15.67 10.01 1.00
C LEU A 98 16.53 11.29 1.03
N LEU A 99 16.83 11.81 2.22
CA LEU A 99 17.74 12.94 2.38
C LEU A 99 19.14 12.63 1.86
N TRP A 100 19.70 11.49 2.27
CA TRP A 100 20.99 11.02 1.78
C TRP A 100 21.03 10.93 0.25
N TYR A 101 19.96 10.32 -0.33
CA TYR A 101 19.89 10.18 -1.79
C TYR A 101 19.89 11.54 -2.49
N ALA A 102 19.13 12.51 -2.02
CA ALA A 102 19.07 13.83 -2.62
C ALA A 102 20.38 14.63 -2.43
N ILE A 103 21.10 14.44 -1.32
CA ILE A 103 22.38 15.11 -1.07
C ILE A 103 23.46 14.58 -2.02
N PHE A 104 23.59 13.26 -2.14
CA PHE A 104 24.74 12.63 -2.80
C PHE A 104 24.49 12.23 -4.26
N HIS A 105 23.25 12.39 -4.77
CA HIS A 105 22.94 12.13 -6.18
C HIS A 105 22.37 13.41 -6.81
N PRO A 106 23.20 14.17 -7.55
CA PRO A 106 22.77 15.42 -8.17
C PRO A 106 21.70 15.16 -9.25
N GLU A 107 20.90 16.21 -9.53
CA GLU A 107 19.89 16.21 -10.59
C GLU A 107 18.78 15.15 -10.42
N LYS A 108 18.52 14.70 -9.19
CA LYS A 108 17.50 13.69 -8.90
C LYS A 108 16.26 14.30 -8.23
N THR A 109 15.10 13.87 -8.67
CA THR A 109 13.82 14.18 -8.03
C THR A 109 13.38 13.00 -7.18
N VAL A 110 13.17 13.27 -5.89
CA VAL A 110 12.60 12.34 -4.91
C VAL A 110 11.14 12.74 -4.65
N ALA A 111 10.21 11.81 -4.77
CA ALA A 111 8.80 12.06 -4.47
C ALA A 111 8.37 11.26 -3.23
N ILE A 112 7.90 11.96 -2.19
CA ILE A 112 7.29 11.39 -0.99
C ILE A 112 5.79 11.43 -1.18
N LEU A 113 5.14 10.27 -1.24
CA LEU A 113 3.70 10.16 -1.37
C LEU A 113 3.13 9.35 -0.20
N ALA A 114 2.07 9.88 0.40
CA ALA A 114 1.33 9.23 1.47
C ALA A 114 -0.18 9.32 1.22
N ASN A 115 -0.96 8.51 1.91
CA ASN A 115 -2.43 8.51 1.79
C ASN A 115 -3.03 9.92 1.94
N LYS A 116 -2.51 10.72 2.87
CA LYS A 116 -2.92 12.11 3.08
C LYS A 116 -1.76 13.07 2.83
N GLY A 117 -2.02 14.19 2.15
CA GLY A 117 -1.02 15.22 1.91
C GLY A 117 -0.40 15.79 3.19
N ALA A 118 -1.15 15.81 4.31
CA ALA A 118 -0.62 16.20 5.62
C ALA A 118 0.49 15.25 6.09
N THR A 119 0.31 13.93 5.92
CA THR A 119 1.31 12.92 6.28
C THR A 119 2.58 13.06 5.43
N ALA A 120 2.44 13.27 4.12
CA ALA A 120 3.59 13.49 3.24
C ALA A 120 4.38 14.74 3.64
N ARG A 121 3.69 15.84 3.99
CA ARG A 121 4.33 17.08 4.50
C ARG A 121 5.02 16.88 5.84
N GLU A 122 4.44 16.08 6.74
CA GLU A 122 5.08 15.73 8.01
C GLU A 122 6.39 14.95 7.78
N MET A 123 6.43 14.05 6.80
CA MET A 123 7.66 13.36 6.42
C MET A 123 8.70 14.33 5.86
N LEU A 124 8.30 15.29 5.02
CA LEU A 124 9.21 16.33 4.53
C LEU A 124 9.72 17.23 5.66
N ALA A 125 8.90 17.50 6.68
CA ALA A 125 9.34 18.24 7.86
C ALA A 125 10.42 17.49 8.63
N ARG A 126 10.34 16.16 8.73
CA ARG A 126 11.39 15.31 9.30
C ARG A 126 12.66 15.29 8.46
N VAL A 127 12.55 15.32 7.12
CA VAL A 127 13.70 15.51 6.21
C VAL A 127 14.38 16.85 6.51
N THR A 128 13.60 17.93 6.66
CA THR A 128 14.09 19.27 6.97
C THR A 128 14.81 19.29 8.31
N LEU A 129 14.21 18.72 9.35
CA LEU A 129 14.83 18.63 10.67
C LEU A 129 16.18 17.88 10.61
N ALA A 130 16.24 16.77 9.86
CA ALA A 130 17.49 16.04 9.70
C ALA A 130 18.54 16.89 8.97
N LEU A 131 18.17 17.61 7.90
CA LEU A 131 19.03 18.53 7.18
C LEU A 131 19.61 19.61 8.09
N GLU A 132 18.76 20.27 8.90
CA GLU A 132 19.13 21.32 9.85
C GLU A 132 20.16 20.88 10.88
N ASN A 133 20.24 19.58 11.15
CA ASN A 133 21.16 19.00 12.10
C ASN A 133 22.43 18.40 11.48
N LEU A 134 22.56 18.45 10.15
CA LEU A 134 23.79 18.05 9.47
C LEU A 134 24.87 19.13 9.56
N PRO A 135 26.16 18.77 9.66
CA PRO A 135 27.24 19.73 9.50
C PRO A 135 27.24 20.35 8.09
N PHE A 136 27.64 21.60 7.97
CA PHE A 136 27.54 22.36 6.72
C PHE A 136 28.33 21.76 5.55
N PHE A 137 29.41 21.04 5.81
CA PHE A 137 30.17 20.38 4.76
C PHE A 137 29.39 19.26 4.06
N LEU A 138 28.36 18.70 4.72
CA LEU A 138 27.45 17.71 4.13
C LEU A 138 26.20 18.34 3.50
N GLN A 139 25.86 19.59 3.86
CA GLN A 139 24.69 20.24 3.31
C GLN A 139 24.95 20.81 1.91
N PRO A 140 24.25 20.41 0.85
CA PRO A 140 24.17 21.21 -0.37
C PRO A 140 23.46 22.54 -0.03
N GLY A 141 23.75 23.59 -0.81
CA GLY A 141 23.03 24.85 -0.66
C GLY A 141 21.56 24.67 -0.92
N CYS A 142 20.70 25.30 -0.12
CA CYS A 142 19.24 25.22 -0.27
C CYS A 142 18.75 26.37 -1.17
N ARG A 143 17.94 26.05 -2.21
CA ARG A 143 17.28 27.02 -3.11
C ARG A 143 15.82 27.23 -2.73
N VAL A 144 15.13 26.14 -2.39
CA VAL A 144 13.73 26.17 -1.98
C VAL A 144 13.57 25.30 -0.73
N LEU A 145 12.90 25.87 0.27
CA LEU A 145 12.48 25.14 1.46
C LEU A 145 11.09 25.63 1.86
N ASN A 146 10.09 24.76 1.66
CA ASN A 146 8.71 25.03 2.07
C ASN A 146 8.03 23.74 2.50
N LYS A 147 6.73 23.82 2.87
CA LYS A 147 5.97 22.66 3.36
C LYS A 147 5.75 21.55 2.33
N GLY A 148 5.98 21.79 1.05
CA GLY A 148 5.73 20.83 -0.03
C GLY A 148 6.97 20.44 -0.82
N SER A 149 8.07 21.21 -0.72
CA SER A 149 9.29 20.95 -1.49
C SER A 149 10.55 21.43 -0.80
N LEU A 150 11.64 20.74 -1.05
CA LEU A 150 13.01 21.06 -0.69
C LEU A 150 13.86 20.89 -1.95
N GLU A 151 14.56 21.98 -2.39
CA GLU A 151 15.40 21.98 -3.58
C GLU A 151 16.82 22.43 -3.24
N PHE A 152 17.79 21.74 -3.79
CA PHE A 152 19.20 21.93 -3.50
C PHE A 152 19.99 22.53 -4.68
N SER A 153 21.16 23.09 -4.37
CA SER A 153 22.09 23.65 -5.35
C SER A 153 22.68 22.61 -6.31
N ASN A 154 22.68 21.33 -5.94
CA ASN A 154 23.06 20.21 -6.81
C ASN A 154 21.94 19.80 -7.80
N ASN A 155 20.90 20.61 -7.95
CA ASN A 155 19.70 20.39 -8.78
C ASN A 155 18.85 19.17 -8.37
N SER A 156 19.11 18.56 -7.22
CA SER A 156 18.19 17.57 -6.66
C SER A 156 17.06 18.24 -5.90
N ARG A 157 15.92 17.55 -5.80
CA ARG A 157 14.77 18.04 -5.04
C ARG A 157 13.98 16.91 -4.40
N ILE A 158 13.34 17.22 -3.27
CA ILE A 158 12.38 16.34 -2.60
C ILE A 158 11.03 17.02 -2.61
N ILE A 159 10.00 16.34 -3.08
CA ILE A 159 8.61 16.84 -3.13
C ILE A 159 7.71 15.93 -2.29
N ALA A 160 6.71 16.53 -1.64
CA ALA A 160 5.74 15.81 -0.82
C ALA A 160 4.31 16.06 -1.31
N SER A 161 3.55 14.99 -1.58
CA SER A 161 2.17 15.07 -2.06
C SER A 161 1.33 13.89 -1.57
N SER A 162 0.02 13.96 -1.76
CA SER A 162 -0.88 12.82 -1.53
C SER A 162 -0.77 11.81 -2.68
N THR A 163 -1.13 10.53 -2.41
CA THR A 163 -1.27 9.49 -3.42
C THR A 163 -2.54 9.71 -4.24
N SER A 164 -2.47 10.56 -5.26
CA SER A 164 -3.54 10.75 -6.25
C SER A 164 -3.04 10.42 -7.65
N ALA A 165 -3.92 10.03 -8.55
CA ALA A 165 -3.57 9.65 -9.92
C ALA A 165 -2.88 10.78 -10.72
N SER A 166 -2.98 12.03 -10.26
CA SER A 166 -2.36 13.21 -10.87
C SER A 166 -1.10 13.71 -10.16
N SER A 167 -0.75 13.18 -8.96
CA SER A 167 0.28 13.77 -8.08
C SER A 167 1.66 13.89 -8.71
N ILE A 168 2.05 12.92 -9.54
CA ILE A 168 3.38 12.91 -10.20
C ILE A 168 3.29 12.79 -11.72
N ARG A 169 2.08 12.92 -12.31
CA ARG A 169 1.94 12.96 -13.78
C ARG A 169 2.68 14.16 -14.35
N GLY A 170 3.48 13.91 -15.38
CA GLY A 170 4.27 14.96 -16.03
C GLY A 170 5.54 15.37 -15.28
N GLN A 171 5.87 14.69 -14.17
CA GLN A 171 7.12 14.90 -13.46
C GLN A 171 8.09 13.75 -13.70
N SER A 172 9.36 14.07 -13.91
CA SER A 172 10.44 13.07 -13.94
C SER A 172 10.83 12.77 -12.49
N VAL A 173 10.54 11.57 -12.00
CA VAL A 173 10.85 11.10 -10.66
C VAL A 173 11.92 10.03 -10.73
N ASN A 174 13.00 10.19 -9.96
CA ASN A 174 14.11 9.24 -9.89
C ASN A 174 14.00 8.29 -8.69
N LEU A 175 13.38 8.74 -7.59
CA LEU A 175 13.06 7.91 -6.45
C LEU A 175 11.64 8.21 -5.98
N LEU A 176 10.78 7.20 -5.99
CA LEU A 176 9.42 7.26 -5.48
C LEU A 176 9.36 6.54 -4.14
N PHE A 177 8.90 7.25 -3.11
CA PHE A 177 8.63 6.69 -1.80
C PHE A 177 7.13 6.71 -1.49
N LEU A 178 6.58 5.54 -1.19
CA LEU A 178 5.16 5.35 -0.83
C LEU A 178 5.09 4.87 0.63
N ASP A 179 4.62 5.76 1.52
CA ASP A 179 4.44 5.39 2.93
C ASP A 179 3.00 4.97 3.21
N GLU A 180 2.85 3.98 4.10
CA GLU A 180 1.59 3.38 4.51
C GLU A 180 0.71 2.98 3.31
N PHE A 181 1.32 2.36 2.31
CA PHE A 181 0.68 2.08 1.02
C PHE A 181 -0.49 1.10 1.11
N ALA A 182 -0.52 0.23 2.11
CA ALA A 182 -1.66 -0.67 2.35
C ALA A 182 -2.96 0.06 2.69
N PHE A 183 -2.88 1.33 3.13
CA PHE A 183 -4.01 2.18 3.52
C PHE A 183 -4.41 3.19 2.45
N VAL A 184 -3.81 3.13 1.27
CA VAL A 184 -4.12 4.05 0.16
C VAL A 184 -5.42 3.62 -0.49
N GLU A 185 -6.41 4.51 -0.48
CA GLU A 185 -7.66 4.34 -1.23
C GLU A 185 -7.38 4.36 -2.73
N ASN A 186 -8.07 3.50 -3.49
CA ASN A 186 -7.89 3.38 -4.95
C ASN A 186 -6.42 3.12 -5.38
N ALA A 187 -5.64 2.42 -4.55
CA ALA A 187 -4.22 2.14 -4.79
C ALA A 187 -3.96 1.47 -6.15
N ASN A 188 -4.86 0.63 -6.66
CA ASN A 188 -4.76 0.02 -7.99
C ASN A 188 -4.75 1.08 -9.10
N GLN A 189 -5.69 2.04 -9.05
CA GLN A 189 -5.78 3.11 -10.05
C GLN A 189 -4.56 4.03 -9.98
N PHE A 190 -4.14 4.39 -8.76
CA PHE A 190 -2.94 5.18 -8.53
C PHE A 190 -1.70 4.48 -9.09
N TYR A 191 -1.48 3.20 -8.76
CA TYR A 191 -0.32 2.44 -9.20
C TYR A 191 -0.27 2.30 -10.72
N THR A 192 -1.40 1.97 -11.36
CA THR A 192 -1.51 1.89 -12.83
C THR A 192 -1.17 3.22 -13.50
N ALA A 193 -1.62 4.34 -12.93
CA ALA A 193 -1.33 5.68 -13.47
C ALA A 193 0.12 6.13 -13.24
N THR A 194 0.78 5.61 -12.19
CA THR A 194 2.12 6.00 -11.76
C THR A 194 3.22 5.10 -12.32
N TYR A 195 2.90 3.83 -12.57
CA TYR A 195 3.86 2.83 -13.06
C TYR A 195 4.61 3.25 -14.34
N PRO A 196 3.98 3.89 -15.36
CA PRO A 196 4.71 4.38 -16.53
C PRO A 196 5.78 5.43 -16.21
N VAL A 197 5.56 6.26 -15.19
CA VAL A 197 6.56 7.25 -14.73
C VAL A 197 7.77 6.55 -14.11
N ILE A 198 7.51 5.47 -13.38
CA ILE A 198 8.54 4.67 -12.70
C ILE A 198 9.31 3.81 -13.71
N SER A 199 8.61 3.18 -14.65
CA SER A 199 9.20 2.24 -15.60
C SER A 199 9.98 2.91 -16.73
N SER A 200 9.78 4.22 -16.97
CA SER A 200 10.44 4.97 -18.04
C SER A 200 11.96 5.11 -17.86
N GLY A 201 12.45 5.08 -16.62
CA GLY A 201 13.88 5.17 -16.31
C GLY A 201 14.46 3.82 -15.88
N GLN A 202 15.63 3.45 -16.37
CA GLN A 202 16.31 2.20 -15.97
C GLN A 202 16.82 2.23 -14.51
N GLU A 203 17.11 3.42 -13.97
CA GLU A 203 17.63 3.61 -12.62
C GLU A 203 16.61 4.15 -11.61
N THR A 204 15.37 4.36 -12.03
CA THR A 204 14.32 4.86 -11.14
C THR A 204 14.08 3.86 -9.99
N LYS A 205 14.17 4.36 -8.76
CA LYS A 205 13.94 3.55 -7.55
C LYS A 205 12.53 3.72 -7.03
N VAL A 206 11.98 2.65 -6.48
CA VAL A 206 10.70 2.66 -5.75
C VAL A 206 10.88 2.01 -4.40
N ILE A 207 10.46 2.71 -3.37
CA ILE A 207 10.42 2.20 -2.00
C ILE A 207 8.97 2.27 -1.52
N ILE A 208 8.41 1.14 -1.16
CA ILE A 208 7.06 1.02 -0.59
C ILE A 208 7.18 0.53 0.85
N THR A 209 6.57 1.23 1.79
CA THR A 209 6.55 0.81 3.19
C THR A 209 5.13 0.76 3.72
N SER A 210 4.79 -0.24 4.54
CA SER A 210 3.51 -0.29 5.26
C SER A 210 3.53 -1.28 6.42
N THR A 211 2.57 -1.15 7.35
CA THR A 211 2.01 -2.27 8.10
C THR A 211 0.96 -2.95 7.23
N PRO A 212 0.56 -4.21 7.51
CA PRO A 212 -0.50 -4.89 6.78
C PRO A 212 -1.86 -4.20 6.98
N ASN A 213 -2.73 -4.28 5.99
CA ASN A 213 -4.11 -3.82 6.07
C ASN A 213 -5.04 -4.80 5.33
N GLY A 214 -5.13 -6.02 5.85
CA GLY A 214 -5.90 -7.10 5.22
C GLY A 214 -5.33 -7.60 3.90
N VAL A 215 -5.99 -8.60 3.32
CA VAL A 215 -5.62 -9.21 2.04
C VAL A 215 -6.33 -8.53 0.86
N GLY A 216 -5.78 -8.66 -0.35
CA GLY A 216 -6.43 -8.23 -1.59
C GLY A 216 -6.18 -6.77 -2.02
N ASN A 217 -5.60 -5.92 -1.17
CA ASN A 217 -5.17 -4.57 -1.57
C ASN A 217 -3.89 -4.62 -2.42
N MET A 218 -3.51 -3.46 -3.00
CA MET A 218 -2.35 -3.40 -3.91
C MET A 218 -1.02 -3.68 -3.21
N PHE A 219 -0.85 -3.25 -1.95
CA PHE A 219 0.35 -3.54 -1.16
C PHE A 219 0.51 -5.05 -0.97
N TYR A 220 -0.57 -5.75 -0.57
CA TYR A 220 -0.57 -7.20 -0.42
C TYR A 220 -0.16 -7.92 -1.72
N LYS A 221 -0.74 -7.51 -2.87
CA LYS A 221 -0.43 -8.10 -4.18
C LYS A 221 1.04 -7.94 -4.56
N ILE A 222 1.61 -6.75 -4.33
CA ILE A 222 3.04 -6.49 -4.62
C ILE A 222 3.91 -7.30 -3.65
N TRP A 223 3.53 -7.36 -2.35
CA TRP A 223 4.25 -8.11 -1.33
C TRP A 223 4.29 -9.61 -1.65
N GLU A 224 3.14 -10.22 -1.93
CA GLU A 224 3.06 -11.63 -2.33
C GLU A 224 3.91 -11.91 -3.58
N GLY A 225 3.81 -11.06 -4.58
CA GLY A 225 4.62 -11.18 -5.78
C GLY A 225 6.12 -11.06 -5.51
N ALA A 226 6.54 -10.21 -4.56
CA ALA A 226 7.93 -10.07 -4.15
C ALA A 226 8.44 -11.31 -3.40
N VAL A 227 7.63 -11.86 -2.50
CA VAL A 227 7.96 -13.10 -1.74
C VAL A 227 8.06 -14.29 -2.69
N GLN A 228 7.12 -14.41 -3.64
CA GLN A 228 7.10 -15.47 -4.66
C GLN A 228 8.08 -15.23 -5.83
N GLN A 229 8.79 -14.10 -5.83
CA GLN A 229 9.71 -13.69 -6.92
C GLN A 229 9.02 -13.59 -8.29
N SER A 230 7.72 -13.31 -8.32
CA SER A 230 6.93 -13.14 -9.54
C SER A 230 6.85 -11.70 -10.04
N ASN A 231 7.47 -10.75 -9.31
CA ASN A 231 7.65 -9.36 -9.71
C ASN A 231 9.09 -8.88 -9.43
N GLU A 232 9.42 -7.65 -9.83
CA GLU A 232 10.77 -7.08 -9.66
C GLU A 232 11.06 -6.57 -8.23
N PHE A 233 10.05 -6.48 -7.36
CA PHE A 233 10.25 -6.00 -5.99
C PHE A 233 11.03 -6.99 -5.14
N LYS A 234 11.87 -6.45 -4.27
CA LYS A 234 12.56 -7.20 -3.22
C LYS A 234 11.89 -6.90 -1.89
N SER A 235 11.47 -7.97 -1.21
CA SER A 235 10.79 -7.88 0.07
C SER A 235 11.77 -7.74 1.23
N PHE A 236 11.40 -6.90 2.20
CA PHE A 236 12.10 -6.76 3.48
C PHE A 236 11.07 -6.76 4.61
N ARG A 237 11.26 -7.59 5.63
CA ARG A 237 10.31 -7.73 6.74
C ARG A 237 10.97 -7.36 8.06
N VAL A 238 10.23 -6.64 8.91
CA VAL A 238 10.63 -6.29 10.28
C VAL A 238 9.47 -6.60 11.22
N ASP A 239 9.64 -7.58 12.06
CA ASP A 239 8.65 -8.01 13.04
C ASP A 239 8.88 -7.35 14.40
N TRP A 240 7.93 -7.49 15.32
CA TRP A 240 8.00 -6.84 16.63
C TRP A 240 9.21 -7.29 17.46
N TRP A 241 9.63 -8.54 17.36
CA TRP A 241 10.78 -9.08 18.08
C TRP A 241 12.15 -8.60 17.52
N ASP A 242 12.18 -8.03 16.34
CA ASP A 242 13.38 -7.38 15.79
C ASP A 242 13.66 -6.03 16.45
N VAL A 243 12.63 -5.44 17.09
CA VAL A 243 12.71 -4.12 17.71
C VAL A 243 13.23 -4.26 19.15
N PRO A 244 14.38 -3.68 19.49
CA PRO A 244 14.94 -3.76 20.82
C PRO A 244 13.99 -3.32 21.93
N GLY A 245 13.95 -4.05 23.03
CA GLY A 245 13.09 -3.79 24.17
C GLY A 245 11.67 -4.37 24.05
N ARG A 246 11.40 -5.14 22.99
CA ARG A 246 10.14 -5.87 22.84
C ARG A 246 10.38 -7.36 23.09
N ASP A 247 9.80 -7.87 24.16
CA ASP A 247 9.85 -9.27 24.59
C ASP A 247 8.41 -9.84 24.74
N GLU A 248 8.28 -11.08 25.19
CA GLU A 248 6.96 -11.68 25.40
C GLU A 248 6.13 -10.94 26.45
N ALA A 249 6.76 -10.37 27.49
CA ALA A 249 6.03 -9.58 28.49
C ALA A 249 5.46 -8.29 27.88
N TRP A 250 6.24 -7.62 27.02
CA TRP A 250 5.76 -6.47 26.23
C TRP A 250 4.60 -6.87 25.31
N LYS A 251 4.67 -8.03 24.67
CA LYS A 251 3.61 -8.56 23.79
C LYS A 251 2.32 -8.79 24.58
N GLU A 252 2.39 -9.52 25.71
CA GLU A 252 1.22 -9.80 26.56
C GLU A 252 0.57 -8.50 27.04
N MET A 253 1.36 -7.54 27.51
CA MET A 253 0.88 -6.22 27.91
C MET A 253 0.21 -5.49 26.76
N THR A 254 0.78 -5.53 25.55
CA THR A 254 0.24 -4.86 24.35
C THR A 254 -1.08 -5.50 23.92
N ILE A 255 -1.17 -6.83 23.92
CA ILE A 255 -2.42 -7.56 23.64
C ILE A 255 -3.49 -7.22 24.69
N GLY A 256 -3.13 -7.17 25.97
CA GLY A 256 -4.04 -6.78 27.05
C GLY A 256 -4.61 -5.37 26.90
N ASN A 257 -3.85 -4.44 26.33
CA ASN A 257 -4.28 -3.06 26.09
C ASN A 257 -4.99 -2.87 24.73
N THR A 258 -4.97 -3.87 23.85
CA THR A 258 -5.54 -3.81 22.50
C THR A 258 -6.41 -5.05 22.24
N SER A 259 -5.95 -5.94 21.37
CA SER A 259 -6.52 -7.27 21.13
C SER A 259 -5.50 -8.15 20.38
N GLU A 260 -5.67 -9.47 20.42
CA GLU A 260 -4.85 -10.39 19.61
C GLU A 260 -4.88 -10.07 18.12
N ALA A 261 -6.07 -9.79 17.57
CA ALA A 261 -6.23 -9.45 16.15
C ALA A 261 -5.49 -8.15 15.78
N GLN A 262 -5.56 -7.14 16.64
CA GLN A 262 -4.85 -5.89 16.44
C GLN A 262 -3.34 -6.06 16.58
N PHE A 263 -2.90 -6.87 17.54
CA PHE A 263 -1.48 -7.21 17.70
C PHE A 263 -0.95 -7.97 16.47
N ALA A 264 -1.70 -8.96 16.00
CA ALA A 264 -1.36 -9.74 14.81
C ALA A 264 -1.16 -8.84 13.60
N GLN A 265 -2.07 -7.90 13.34
CA GLN A 265 -1.96 -6.96 12.22
C GLN A 265 -0.84 -5.94 12.42
N GLU A 266 -0.81 -5.22 13.53
CA GLU A 266 0.05 -4.02 13.69
C GLU A 266 1.49 -4.36 14.08
N PHE A 267 1.70 -5.53 14.72
CA PHE A 267 3.01 -5.90 15.25
C PHE A 267 3.57 -7.21 14.69
N SER A 268 2.74 -8.25 14.51
CA SER A 268 3.18 -9.52 13.91
C SER A 268 3.17 -9.52 12.38
N ASN A 269 2.79 -8.41 11.75
CA ASN A 269 2.74 -8.27 10.30
C ASN A 269 1.87 -9.33 9.59
N GLU A 270 0.78 -9.72 10.25
CA GLU A 270 -0.17 -10.65 9.67
C GLU A 270 -1.21 -9.90 8.83
N PHE A 271 -1.42 -10.36 7.60
CA PHE A 271 -2.49 -9.84 6.76
C PHE A 271 -3.83 -10.42 7.21
N VAL A 272 -4.27 -9.98 8.40
CA VAL A 272 -5.57 -10.36 8.94
C VAL A 272 -6.65 -9.84 8.01
N GLY A 273 -7.65 -10.66 7.68
CA GLY A 273 -8.77 -10.22 6.84
C GLY A 273 -9.43 -9.00 7.44
N SER A 274 -9.90 -8.08 6.59
CA SER A 274 -10.49 -6.84 7.05
C SER A 274 -11.60 -7.14 8.08
N SER A 275 -11.57 -6.45 9.21
CA SER A 275 -12.58 -6.57 10.28
C SER A 275 -14.01 -6.20 9.82
N SER A 276 -14.14 -5.67 8.61
CA SER A 276 -15.40 -5.29 7.95
C SER A 276 -15.89 -6.28 6.89
N THR A 277 -15.25 -7.42 6.68
CA THR A 277 -15.77 -8.46 5.80
C THR A 277 -16.73 -9.38 6.56
N LEU A 278 -17.84 -9.75 5.93
CA LEU A 278 -18.83 -10.68 6.48
C LEU A 278 -18.21 -12.05 6.83
N VAL A 279 -17.16 -12.44 6.09
CA VAL A 279 -16.42 -13.69 6.30
C VAL A 279 -14.96 -13.35 6.56
N SER A 280 -14.38 -13.88 7.64
CA SER A 280 -12.97 -13.66 7.96
C SER A 280 -12.04 -14.21 6.87
N ALA A 281 -10.88 -13.56 6.66
CA ALA A 281 -9.91 -14.00 5.65
C ALA A 281 -9.42 -15.44 5.91
N GLU A 282 -9.27 -15.83 7.18
CA GLU A 282 -8.90 -17.19 7.57
C GLU A 282 -9.92 -18.22 7.05
N LYS A 283 -11.22 -17.93 7.19
CA LYS A 283 -12.28 -18.76 6.63
C LYS A 283 -12.26 -18.77 5.11
N LEU A 284 -12.02 -17.59 4.48
CA LEU A 284 -11.92 -17.50 3.02
C LEU A 284 -10.72 -18.29 2.48
N LEU A 285 -9.57 -18.23 3.14
CA LEU A 285 -8.38 -19.00 2.77
C LEU A 285 -8.57 -20.51 2.99
N GLY A 286 -9.42 -20.91 3.93
CA GLY A 286 -9.80 -22.30 4.18
C GLY A 286 -10.80 -22.87 3.16
N LEU A 287 -11.43 -22.03 2.34
CA LEU A 287 -12.37 -22.48 1.31
C LEU A 287 -11.62 -23.19 0.19
N LYS A 288 -11.99 -24.45 -0.07
CA LYS A 288 -11.49 -25.20 -1.22
C LYS A 288 -12.42 -24.96 -2.40
N ALA A 289 -11.87 -24.50 -3.51
CA ALA A 289 -12.59 -24.42 -4.76
C ALA A 289 -13.02 -25.83 -5.21
N LYS A 290 -14.28 -25.98 -5.63
CA LYS A 290 -14.82 -27.20 -6.25
C LYS A 290 -14.99 -26.92 -7.74
N GLU A 291 -14.49 -27.81 -8.58
CA GLU A 291 -14.72 -27.70 -10.01
C GLU A 291 -16.19 -28.00 -10.32
N PRO A 292 -16.82 -27.26 -11.23
CA PRO A 292 -18.18 -27.56 -11.66
C PRO A 292 -18.22 -28.88 -12.41
N ILE A 293 -19.28 -29.67 -12.18
CA ILE A 293 -19.52 -30.91 -12.97
C ILE A 293 -19.94 -30.60 -14.41
N GLU A 294 -20.51 -29.39 -14.62
CA GLU A 294 -20.95 -28.93 -15.93
C GLU A 294 -20.88 -27.41 -15.99
N THR A 295 -20.50 -26.87 -17.14
CA THR A 295 -20.61 -25.43 -17.43
C THR A 295 -21.46 -25.28 -18.69
N VAL A 296 -22.61 -24.62 -18.58
CA VAL A 296 -23.48 -24.36 -19.71
C VAL A 296 -22.87 -23.28 -20.58
N VAL A 297 -22.26 -23.70 -21.68
CA VAL A 297 -21.58 -22.81 -22.63
C VAL A 297 -22.56 -21.81 -23.23
N GLY A 298 -22.20 -20.51 -23.21
CA GLY A 298 -23.03 -19.41 -23.71
C GLY A 298 -24.05 -18.87 -22.69
N ARG A 299 -24.20 -19.47 -21.50
CA ARG A 299 -25.07 -18.97 -20.43
C ARG A 299 -24.31 -18.64 -19.14
N ASN A 300 -23.01 -18.87 -19.06
CA ASN A 300 -22.17 -18.59 -17.88
C ASN A 300 -22.67 -19.24 -16.57
N ILE A 301 -23.42 -20.36 -16.68
CA ILE A 301 -23.93 -21.12 -15.54
C ILE A 301 -22.96 -22.24 -15.22
N LYS A 302 -22.51 -22.32 -13.98
CA LYS A 302 -21.68 -23.40 -13.45
C LYS A 302 -22.53 -24.29 -12.54
N MET A 303 -22.61 -25.57 -12.83
CA MET A 303 -23.35 -26.55 -12.05
C MET A 303 -22.37 -27.40 -11.25
N TYR A 304 -22.58 -27.51 -9.95
CA TYR A 304 -21.77 -28.30 -9.03
C TYR A 304 -22.48 -29.60 -8.61
N GLU A 305 -23.80 -29.59 -8.62
CA GLU A 305 -24.66 -30.76 -8.39
C GLU A 305 -25.89 -30.63 -9.30
N ARG A 306 -26.40 -31.75 -9.81
CA ARG A 306 -27.64 -31.78 -10.59
C ARG A 306 -28.83 -31.66 -9.67
N ALA A 307 -29.97 -31.23 -10.23
CA ALA A 307 -31.21 -31.19 -9.48
C ALA A 307 -31.66 -32.63 -9.13
N ASP A 308 -32.13 -32.81 -7.90
CA ASP A 308 -32.73 -34.02 -7.40
C ASP A 308 -34.25 -33.72 -7.12
N ILE A 309 -35.15 -34.58 -7.60
CA ILE A 309 -36.59 -34.32 -7.57
C ILE A 309 -37.15 -34.22 -6.14
N ASP A 310 -36.50 -34.83 -5.18
CA ASP A 310 -36.92 -34.82 -3.78
C ASP A 310 -36.32 -33.65 -2.98
N HIS A 311 -35.50 -32.78 -3.63
CA HIS A 311 -34.81 -31.70 -2.99
C HIS A 311 -35.52 -30.34 -3.21
N GLN A 312 -35.34 -29.45 -2.23
CA GLN A 312 -35.82 -28.06 -2.26
C GLN A 312 -34.66 -27.12 -2.49
N TYR A 313 -34.87 -26.10 -3.33
CA TYR A 313 -33.85 -25.15 -3.72
C TYR A 313 -34.28 -23.72 -3.53
N ILE A 314 -33.28 -22.85 -3.26
CA ILE A 314 -33.46 -21.39 -3.24
C ILE A 314 -32.40 -20.75 -4.14
N MET A 315 -32.83 -19.82 -4.97
CA MET A 315 -31.97 -19.02 -5.85
C MET A 315 -31.94 -17.58 -5.33
N CYS A 316 -30.75 -17.10 -4.99
CA CYS A 316 -30.53 -15.70 -4.62
C CYS A 316 -29.89 -14.96 -5.80
N VAL A 317 -30.53 -13.86 -6.24
CA VAL A 317 -30.17 -13.10 -7.43
C VAL A 317 -29.79 -11.67 -7.08
N ASP A 318 -28.65 -11.23 -7.58
CA ASP A 318 -28.17 -9.84 -7.56
C ASP A 318 -28.03 -9.34 -9.00
N VAL A 319 -28.53 -8.11 -9.28
CA VAL A 319 -28.71 -7.61 -10.63
C VAL A 319 -27.86 -6.38 -10.91
N SER A 320 -27.06 -6.41 -11.97
CA SER A 320 -26.33 -5.26 -12.48
C SER A 320 -26.95 -4.73 -13.80
N LYS A 321 -26.45 -3.57 -14.26
CA LYS A 321 -26.90 -2.94 -15.53
C LYS A 321 -26.33 -3.55 -16.80
N GLY A 322 -25.47 -4.56 -16.72
CA GLY A 322 -24.85 -5.19 -17.88
C GLY A 322 -23.91 -4.30 -18.70
N ARG A 323 -23.23 -3.36 -18.04
CA ARG A 323 -22.34 -2.37 -18.69
C ARG A 323 -20.86 -2.70 -18.60
N GLY A 324 -20.50 -3.94 -18.26
CA GLY A 324 -19.12 -4.40 -18.15
C GLY A 324 -18.41 -3.98 -16.85
N GLN A 325 -19.13 -3.38 -15.88
CA GLN A 325 -18.62 -2.97 -14.57
C GLN A 325 -18.97 -4.00 -13.51
N ASP A 326 -20.16 -3.90 -12.96
CA ASP A 326 -20.69 -4.83 -11.96
C ASP A 326 -21.29 -6.08 -12.63
N TYR A 327 -21.37 -7.18 -11.89
CA TYR A 327 -21.87 -8.45 -12.39
C TYR A 327 -23.30 -8.68 -11.97
N SER A 328 -24.15 -9.14 -12.91
CA SER A 328 -25.36 -9.86 -12.57
C SER A 328 -24.98 -11.28 -12.15
N THR A 329 -25.51 -11.72 -11.02
CA THR A 329 -25.18 -13.04 -10.45
C THR A 329 -26.43 -13.74 -9.93
N PHE A 330 -26.39 -15.06 -9.90
CA PHE A 330 -27.21 -15.84 -8.97
C PHE A 330 -26.42 -16.99 -8.36
N THR A 331 -26.89 -17.42 -7.20
CA THR A 331 -26.41 -18.64 -6.53
C THR A 331 -27.61 -19.47 -6.12
N ILE A 332 -27.57 -20.77 -6.43
CA ILE A 332 -28.60 -21.73 -6.02
C ILE A 332 -28.05 -22.60 -4.90
N PHE A 333 -28.85 -22.71 -3.85
CA PHE A 333 -28.57 -23.57 -2.71
C PHE A 333 -29.61 -24.67 -2.61
N ASP A 334 -29.19 -25.89 -2.37
CA ASP A 334 -29.99 -26.99 -1.86
C ASP A 334 -30.26 -26.72 -0.37
N ILE A 335 -31.50 -26.54 0.00
CA ILE A 335 -31.95 -26.22 1.35
C ILE A 335 -32.68 -27.38 2.04
N THR A 336 -32.67 -28.56 1.44
CA THR A 336 -33.32 -29.77 1.94
C THR A 336 -32.83 -30.18 3.31
N SER A 337 -31.54 -30.07 3.54
CA SER A 337 -30.87 -30.40 4.82
C SER A 337 -29.78 -29.40 5.16
N ARG A 338 -29.43 -29.29 6.47
CA ARG A 338 -28.27 -28.50 6.90
C ARG A 338 -27.00 -29.35 6.98
N PRO A 339 -25.83 -28.82 6.62
CA PRO A 339 -25.59 -27.48 6.06
C PRO A 339 -26.12 -27.35 4.64
N PHE A 340 -26.62 -26.16 4.27
CA PHE A 340 -27.06 -25.87 2.90
C PHE A 340 -25.89 -26.00 1.93
N LYS A 341 -26.15 -26.51 0.73
CA LYS A 341 -25.11 -26.74 -0.28
C LYS A 341 -25.31 -25.82 -1.48
N GLN A 342 -24.24 -25.15 -1.90
CA GLN A 342 -24.22 -24.43 -3.17
C GLN A 342 -24.16 -25.43 -4.33
N VAL A 343 -25.19 -25.43 -5.19
CA VAL A 343 -25.34 -26.40 -6.28
C VAL A 343 -25.16 -25.77 -7.66
N SER A 344 -25.37 -24.47 -7.82
CA SER A 344 -25.16 -23.76 -9.08
C SER A 344 -24.84 -22.29 -8.87
N THR A 345 -24.11 -21.70 -9.82
CA THR A 345 -23.83 -20.26 -9.86
C THR A 345 -23.91 -19.73 -11.29
N PHE A 346 -24.25 -18.44 -11.39
CA PHE A 346 -24.16 -17.64 -12.61
C PHE A 346 -23.42 -16.35 -12.33
N ARG A 347 -22.64 -15.86 -13.31
CA ARG A 347 -21.95 -14.58 -13.18
C ARG A 347 -21.66 -13.99 -14.57
N ASP A 348 -22.20 -12.81 -14.86
CA ASP A 348 -21.98 -12.10 -16.12
C ASP A 348 -22.11 -10.58 -15.93
N ASN A 349 -21.15 -9.79 -16.39
CA ASN A 349 -21.19 -8.33 -16.30
C ASN A 349 -21.70 -7.64 -17.57
N LEU A 350 -22.03 -8.41 -18.59
CA LEU A 350 -22.66 -7.94 -19.84
C LEU A 350 -24.13 -8.36 -19.95
N MET A 351 -24.64 -9.12 -18.96
CA MET A 351 -26.02 -9.60 -18.95
C MET A 351 -27.00 -8.43 -18.88
N SER A 352 -27.84 -8.32 -19.92
CA SER A 352 -28.93 -7.34 -19.95
C SER A 352 -30.01 -7.68 -18.93
N PRO A 353 -30.48 -6.71 -18.11
CA PRO A 353 -31.59 -6.93 -17.20
C PRO A 353 -32.92 -7.41 -17.91
N LEU A 354 -33.06 -7.12 -19.20
CA LEU A 354 -34.22 -7.58 -19.99
C LEU A 354 -34.13 -9.06 -20.39
N LEU A 355 -32.93 -9.62 -20.47
CA LEU A 355 -32.73 -11.03 -20.86
C LEU A 355 -32.45 -11.94 -19.67
N PHE A 356 -32.14 -11.36 -18.52
CA PHE A 356 -31.79 -12.12 -17.33
C PHE A 356 -32.97 -12.92 -16.75
N PRO A 357 -34.26 -12.45 -16.80
CA PRO A 357 -35.41 -13.22 -16.35
C PRO A 357 -35.53 -14.60 -16.99
N ASP A 358 -35.27 -14.74 -18.29
CA ASP A 358 -35.34 -16.03 -18.99
C ASP A 358 -34.35 -17.05 -18.43
N ILE A 359 -33.12 -16.59 -18.11
CA ILE A 359 -32.09 -17.44 -17.52
C ILE A 359 -32.46 -17.86 -16.11
N ILE A 360 -32.96 -16.91 -15.30
CA ILE A 360 -33.41 -17.16 -13.93
C ILE A 360 -34.52 -18.22 -13.93
N VAL A 361 -35.61 -17.98 -14.66
CA VAL A 361 -36.81 -18.86 -14.66
C VAL A 361 -36.42 -20.23 -15.22
N HIS A 362 -35.69 -20.30 -16.34
CA HIS A 362 -35.28 -21.57 -16.91
C HIS A 362 -34.41 -22.39 -15.90
N THR A 363 -33.53 -21.74 -15.20
CA THR A 363 -32.68 -22.43 -14.25
C THR A 363 -33.41 -22.80 -12.96
N ALA A 364 -34.30 -21.91 -12.46
CA ALA A 364 -35.12 -22.19 -11.30
C ALA A 364 -36.05 -23.39 -11.55
N LYS A 365 -36.68 -23.50 -12.74
CA LYS A 365 -37.49 -24.65 -13.15
C LYS A 365 -36.68 -25.93 -13.19
N TYR A 366 -35.43 -25.89 -13.67
CA TYR A 366 -34.56 -27.06 -13.65
C TYR A 366 -34.25 -27.54 -12.21
N TYR A 367 -34.17 -26.64 -11.24
CA TYR A 367 -33.98 -26.95 -9.82
C TYR A 367 -35.34 -26.99 -9.07
N ASN A 368 -36.27 -27.79 -9.56
CA ASN A 368 -37.58 -28.11 -8.94
C ASN A 368 -38.38 -26.87 -8.53
N GLU A 369 -38.56 -25.93 -9.45
CA GLU A 369 -39.24 -24.68 -9.18
C GLU A 369 -38.67 -23.97 -7.94
N ALA A 370 -37.36 -23.74 -7.96
CA ALA A 370 -36.59 -23.14 -6.85
C ALA A 370 -37.24 -21.80 -6.41
N ILE A 371 -37.25 -21.53 -5.11
CA ILE A 371 -37.66 -20.23 -4.57
C ILE A 371 -36.69 -19.18 -5.06
N VAL A 372 -37.19 -18.13 -5.74
CA VAL A 372 -36.34 -17.06 -6.30
C VAL A 372 -36.45 -15.81 -5.46
N VAL A 373 -35.31 -15.37 -4.94
CA VAL A 373 -35.17 -14.13 -4.17
C VAL A 373 -34.30 -13.17 -4.97
N ILE A 374 -34.84 -12.03 -5.39
CA ILE A 374 -34.17 -11.03 -6.21
C ILE A 374 -33.98 -9.75 -5.39
N GLU A 375 -32.77 -9.19 -5.39
CA GLU A 375 -32.55 -7.88 -4.81
C GLU A 375 -33.22 -6.80 -5.65
N ASN A 376 -34.25 -6.16 -5.07
CA ASN A 376 -35.12 -5.20 -5.75
C ASN A 376 -34.59 -3.77 -5.64
N ASN A 377 -33.35 -3.55 -6.12
CA ASN A 377 -32.73 -2.22 -6.24
C ASN A 377 -32.47 -1.90 -7.72
N ASP A 378 -32.53 -0.63 -8.12
CA ASP A 378 -32.16 -0.11 -9.45
C ASP A 378 -32.62 -1.03 -10.63
N ALA A 379 -31.69 -1.79 -11.23
CA ALA A 379 -32.00 -2.73 -12.33
C ALA A 379 -32.79 -3.98 -11.88
N GLY A 380 -32.76 -4.31 -10.60
CA GLY A 380 -33.48 -5.45 -10.02
C GLY A 380 -34.98 -5.38 -10.25
N GLN A 381 -35.58 -4.18 -10.22
CA GLN A 381 -37.02 -4.00 -10.49
C GLN A 381 -37.44 -4.50 -11.88
N VAL A 382 -36.60 -4.29 -12.90
CA VAL A 382 -36.83 -4.75 -14.26
C VAL A 382 -36.86 -6.28 -14.31
N VAL A 383 -35.90 -6.91 -13.64
CA VAL A 383 -35.80 -8.38 -13.58
C VAL A 383 -36.94 -8.97 -12.77
N CYS A 384 -37.32 -8.37 -11.63
CA CYS A 384 -38.48 -8.80 -10.86
C CYS A 384 -39.75 -8.77 -11.70
N ASN A 385 -40.01 -7.69 -12.45
CA ASN A 385 -41.17 -7.56 -13.31
C ASN A 385 -41.14 -8.63 -14.41
N GLY A 386 -40.02 -8.86 -15.07
CA GLY A 386 -39.86 -9.89 -16.09
C GLY A 386 -40.12 -11.31 -15.56
N VAL A 387 -39.60 -11.63 -14.38
CA VAL A 387 -39.80 -12.94 -13.75
C VAL A 387 -41.27 -13.14 -13.35
N TYR A 388 -41.85 -12.15 -12.69
CA TYR A 388 -43.17 -12.29 -12.11
C TYR A 388 -44.30 -12.07 -13.12
N TYR A 389 -44.28 -10.97 -13.90
CA TYR A 389 -45.37 -10.61 -14.80
C TYR A 389 -45.23 -11.18 -16.20
N ASP A 390 -43.99 -11.18 -16.77
CA ASP A 390 -43.81 -11.59 -18.16
C ASP A 390 -43.69 -13.12 -18.30
N LEU A 391 -43.00 -13.77 -17.35
CA LEU A 391 -42.76 -15.21 -17.34
C LEU A 391 -43.62 -15.99 -16.34
N GLU A 392 -44.49 -15.29 -15.60
CA GLU A 392 -45.50 -15.86 -14.68
C GLU A 392 -44.90 -16.89 -13.70
N TYR A 393 -43.68 -16.57 -13.16
CA TYR A 393 -43.00 -17.41 -12.19
C TYR A 393 -43.41 -17.01 -10.77
N GLU A 394 -44.12 -17.90 -10.06
CA GLU A 394 -44.77 -17.58 -8.78
C GLU A 394 -43.97 -17.96 -7.53
N ASN A 395 -42.84 -18.70 -7.64
CA ASN A 395 -42.05 -19.14 -6.49
C ASN A 395 -40.92 -18.18 -6.13
#